data_a02d95381cc11fbf120a1cbe1e580d35
#
_entry.id   a02d95381cc11fbf120a1cbe1e580d35
#
_cell.length_a   1.000
_cell.length_b   1.000
_cell.length_c   1.000
_cell.angle_alpha   90.00
_cell.angle_beta   90.00
_cell.angle_gamma   90.00
#
_symmetry.space_group_name_H-M   'P 1'
#
loop_
_entity.id
_entity.type
_entity.pdbx_description
1 polymer ?
#
loop_
_entity_poly.entity_id
_entity_poly.type
_entity_poly.pdbx_seq_one_letter_code
_entity_poly.pdbx_strand_id
1 'polypeptide(L)'
;MAHGARLGSVVTFVQDLDRSVSFYTDVLRLEVADRSATAALLVSPTGAQLILRAMGSNAPHTLGNVGVQYVIWAVDSQDDLDLCERVLRERSAYRQTRGSEDVTAVEGRDPDDIVVMITYRGPDQAPLRTLPVRIYGW
;
A
#
# COMPACT_ATOMS: atom_id res chain seq x y z
N MET A 1 26.77 -19.07 -1.93
CA MET A 1 25.89 -18.53 -2.98
C MET A 1 25.31 -17.19 -2.52
N ALA A 2 25.38 -16.21 -3.38
CA ALA A 2 24.84 -14.89 -3.05
C ALA A 2 23.32 -14.86 -3.22
N HIS A 3 22.62 -14.21 -2.30
CA HIS A 3 21.20 -13.98 -2.40
C HIS A 3 20.93 -12.50 -2.68
N GLY A 4 19.90 -12.21 -3.47
CA GLY A 4 19.47 -10.85 -3.68
C GLY A 4 18.94 -10.21 -2.39
N ALA A 5 18.98 -8.89 -2.35
CA ALA A 5 18.34 -8.14 -1.26
C ALA A 5 16.83 -8.28 -1.34
N ARG A 6 16.17 -8.21 -0.20
CA ARG A 6 14.71 -8.13 -0.10
C ARG A 6 14.32 -6.71 0.32
N LEU A 7 13.11 -6.33 -0.03
CA LEU A 7 12.57 -5.06 0.44
C LEU A 7 12.34 -5.14 1.96
N GLY A 8 13.00 -4.27 2.72
CA GLY A 8 12.85 -4.24 4.18
C GLY A 8 11.75 -3.31 4.63
N SER A 9 11.84 -2.05 4.25
CA SER A 9 10.91 -1.01 4.67
C SER A 9 10.70 0.00 3.55
N VAL A 10 9.54 0.67 3.60
CA VAL A 10 9.26 1.84 2.75
C VAL A 10 9.04 3.03 3.66
N VAL A 11 9.66 4.15 3.35
CA VAL A 11 9.42 5.42 4.05
C VAL A 11 8.56 6.30 3.17
N THR A 12 7.45 6.77 3.73
CA THR A 12 6.49 7.63 3.03
C THR A 12 6.30 8.92 3.82
N PHE A 13 6.46 10.04 3.16
CA PHE A 13 6.13 11.33 3.76
C PHE A 13 4.63 11.58 3.65
N VAL A 14 4.03 12.03 4.75
CA VAL A 14 2.60 12.30 4.84
C VAL A 14 2.37 13.70 5.39
N GLN A 15 1.22 14.29 5.07
CA GLN A 15 0.89 15.61 5.59
C GLN A 15 0.46 15.54 7.05
N ASP A 16 -0.40 14.59 7.40
CA ASP A 16 -0.99 14.42 8.72
C ASP A 16 -0.77 12.99 9.20
N LEU A 17 0.00 12.82 10.27
CA LEU A 17 0.38 11.50 10.75
C LEU A 17 -0.82 10.70 11.25
N ASP A 18 -1.69 11.32 12.07
CA ASP A 18 -2.84 10.61 12.64
C ASP A 18 -3.78 10.10 11.56
N ARG A 19 -4.04 10.93 10.56
CA ARG A 19 -4.89 10.58 9.44
C ARG A 19 -4.32 9.41 8.63
N SER A 20 -3.03 9.44 8.34
CA SER A 20 -2.38 8.39 7.57
C SER A 20 -2.21 7.09 8.37
N VAL A 21 -1.88 7.17 9.66
CA VAL A 21 -1.84 5.99 10.52
C VAL A 21 -3.21 5.32 10.57
N SER A 22 -4.28 6.09 10.76
CA SER A 22 -5.65 5.56 10.76
C SER A 22 -5.98 4.88 9.44
N PHE A 23 -5.62 5.46 8.31
CA PHE A 23 -5.89 4.87 7.00
C PHE A 23 -5.18 3.53 6.84
N TYR A 24 -3.87 3.48 7.05
CA TYR A 24 -3.08 2.28 6.79
C TYR A 24 -3.33 1.15 7.78
N THR A 25 -3.62 1.46 9.03
CA THR A 25 -4.02 0.43 10.01
C THR A 25 -5.40 -0.14 9.68
N ASP A 26 -6.30 0.66 9.15
CA ASP A 26 -7.66 0.26 8.85
C ASP A 26 -7.76 -0.50 7.51
N VAL A 27 -7.15 0.04 6.45
CA VAL A 27 -7.23 -0.53 5.10
C VAL A 27 -6.34 -1.76 4.95
N LEU A 28 -5.07 -1.65 5.36
CA LEU A 28 -4.07 -2.71 5.18
C LEU A 28 -3.90 -3.58 6.44
N ARG A 29 -4.59 -3.23 7.52
CA ARG A 29 -4.56 -3.97 8.79
C ARG A 29 -3.16 -4.08 9.37
N LEU A 30 -2.36 -3.03 9.14
CA LEU A 30 -1.04 -2.92 9.75
C LEU A 30 -1.18 -2.56 11.23
N GLU A 31 -0.20 -2.96 12.03
CA GLU A 31 -0.15 -2.62 13.44
C GLU A 31 0.91 -1.56 13.69
N VAL A 32 0.64 -0.65 14.60
CA VAL A 32 1.62 0.35 15.04
C VAL A 32 2.62 -0.35 15.96
N ALA A 33 3.86 -0.47 15.49
CA ALA A 33 4.95 -1.08 16.28
C ALA A 33 5.69 -0.03 17.10
N ASP A 34 5.78 1.20 16.58
CA ASP A 34 6.42 2.31 17.30
C ASP A 34 5.85 3.62 16.75
N ARG A 35 5.83 4.64 17.61
CA ARG A 35 5.28 5.94 17.22
C ARG A 35 5.88 7.06 18.03
N SER A 36 6.20 8.16 17.34
CA SER A 36 6.56 9.44 17.94
C SER A 36 5.57 10.52 17.51
N ALA A 37 5.83 11.77 17.89
CA ALA A 37 5.00 12.88 17.44
C ALA A 37 5.05 13.11 15.92
N THR A 38 6.12 12.69 15.25
CA THR A 38 6.37 13.00 13.83
C THR A 38 6.50 11.78 12.94
N ALA A 39 6.56 10.56 13.50
CA ALA A 39 6.73 9.35 12.72
C ALA A 39 6.01 8.17 13.33
N ALA A 40 5.68 7.19 12.51
CA ALA A 40 5.11 5.92 12.94
C ALA A 40 5.72 4.77 12.14
N LEU A 41 5.99 3.67 12.83
CA LEU A 41 6.38 2.40 12.21
C LEU A 41 5.18 1.46 12.24
N LEU A 42 4.70 1.10 11.06
CA LEU A 42 3.59 0.15 10.90
C LEU A 42 4.14 -1.16 10.37
N VAL A 43 3.63 -2.27 10.88
CA VAL A 43 4.14 -3.61 10.56
C VAL A 43 2.98 -4.52 10.19
N SER A 44 3.16 -5.31 9.11
CA SER A 44 2.23 -6.36 8.74
C SER A 44 2.50 -7.64 9.52
N PRO A 45 1.54 -8.60 9.55
CA PRO A 45 1.77 -9.90 10.20
C PRO A 45 2.96 -10.67 9.63
N THR A 46 3.32 -10.42 8.38
CA THR A 46 4.45 -11.09 7.71
C THR A 46 5.76 -10.33 7.83
N GLY A 47 5.77 -9.19 8.53
CA GLY A 47 6.98 -8.42 8.80
C GLY A 47 7.29 -7.31 7.81
N ALA A 48 6.41 -7.04 6.85
CA ALA A 48 6.56 -5.86 5.98
C ALA A 48 6.41 -4.58 6.80
N GLN A 49 7.25 -3.60 6.53
CA GLN A 49 7.31 -2.36 7.31
C GLN A 49 7.01 -1.14 6.46
N LEU A 50 6.13 -0.30 6.97
CA LEU A 50 5.83 1.01 6.40
C LEU A 50 6.13 2.08 7.45
N ILE A 51 7.03 2.99 7.14
CA ILE A 51 7.37 4.11 8.02
C ILE A 51 6.72 5.37 7.46
N LEU A 52 5.85 5.98 8.26
CA LEU A 52 5.20 7.23 7.93
C LEU A 52 5.90 8.36 8.66
N ARG A 53 6.21 9.44 7.95
CA ARG A 53 6.83 10.62 8.54
C ARG A 53 6.02 11.87 8.18
N ALA A 54 5.58 12.60 9.20
CA ALA A 54 4.80 13.82 9.00
C ALA A 54 5.69 14.95 8.49
N MET A 55 5.25 15.59 7.41
CA MET A 55 5.91 16.74 6.81
C MET A 55 5.09 18.02 6.94
N GLY A 56 3.87 17.93 7.47
CA GLY A 56 2.99 19.06 7.66
C GLY A 56 2.04 19.29 6.48
N SER A 57 0.97 20.02 6.74
CA SER A 57 -0.13 20.22 5.79
C SER A 57 0.26 21.02 4.54
N ASN A 58 1.38 21.72 4.57
CA ASN A 58 1.87 22.50 3.43
C ASN A 58 2.89 21.73 2.57
N ALA A 59 3.19 20.47 2.90
CA ALA A 59 4.11 19.68 2.12
C ALA A 59 3.56 19.47 0.70
N PRO A 60 4.37 19.64 -0.34
CA PRO A 60 3.90 19.51 -1.71
C PRO A 60 3.63 18.06 -2.09
N HIS A 61 2.62 17.85 -2.93
CA HIS A 61 2.37 16.57 -3.59
C HIS A 61 3.08 16.57 -4.92
N THR A 62 3.90 15.56 -5.17
CA THR A 62 4.58 15.40 -6.45
C THR A 62 4.23 14.04 -7.04
N LEU A 63 3.33 14.03 -8.02
CA LEU A 63 2.97 12.82 -8.77
C LEU A 63 3.60 12.87 -10.15
N GLY A 64 4.05 11.71 -10.62
CA GLY A 64 4.62 11.58 -11.96
C GLY A 64 6.06 12.04 -12.08
N ASN A 65 6.70 12.45 -11.01
CA ASN A 65 8.13 12.76 -11.01
C ASN A 65 8.96 11.48 -10.96
N VAL A 66 10.22 11.57 -11.34
CA VAL A 66 11.15 10.45 -11.27
C VAL A 66 11.24 9.96 -9.83
N GLY A 67 11.06 8.65 -9.63
CA GLY A 67 11.12 8.02 -8.31
C GLY A 67 9.99 7.01 -8.13
N VAL A 68 9.80 6.59 -6.90
CA VAL A 68 8.71 5.66 -6.55
C VAL A 68 7.36 6.34 -6.77
N GLN A 69 6.47 5.69 -7.51
CA GLN A 69 5.13 6.22 -7.77
C GLN A 69 4.12 5.73 -6.74
N TYR A 70 4.15 4.44 -6.41
CA TYR A 70 3.31 3.83 -5.38
C TYR A 70 3.87 2.46 -4.99
N VAL A 71 3.30 1.88 -3.95
CA VAL A 71 3.68 0.56 -3.45
C VAL A 71 2.54 -0.42 -3.74
N ILE A 72 2.90 -1.62 -4.17
CA ILE A 72 1.93 -2.70 -4.37
C ILE A 72 1.99 -3.62 -3.15
N TRP A 73 0.87 -3.75 -2.48
CA TRP A 73 0.69 -4.66 -1.35
C TRP A 73 0.10 -5.98 -1.81
N ALA A 74 0.40 -7.06 -1.12
CA ALA A 74 -0.18 -8.36 -1.41
C ALA A 74 -0.90 -8.88 -0.16
N VAL A 75 -2.07 -9.48 -0.37
CA VAL A 75 -2.82 -10.18 0.67
C VAL A 75 -2.90 -11.66 0.36
N ASP A 76 -3.19 -12.46 1.40
CA ASP A 76 -3.06 -13.93 1.33
C ASP A 76 -4.31 -14.64 0.82
N SER A 77 -5.44 -13.95 0.74
CA SER A 77 -6.70 -14.55 0.31
C SER A 77 -7.58 -13.57 -0.43
N GLN A 78 -8.53 -14.10 -1.20
CA GLN A 78 -9.56 -13.29 -1.84
C GLN A 78 -10.42 -12.56 -0.80
N ASP A 79 -10.70 -13.22 0.33
CA ASP A 79 -11.49 -12.61 1.41
C ASP A 79 -10.78 -11.39 2.01
N ASP A 80 -9.47 -11.46 2.16
CA ASP A 80 -8.66 -10.32 2.63
C ASP A 80 -8.69 -9.18 1.61
N LEU A 81 -8.64 -9.49 0.32
CA LEU A 81 -8.74 -8.47 -0.72
C LEU A 81 -10.12 -7.81 -0.71
N ASP A 82 -11.18 -8.60 -0.58
CA ASP A 82 -12.56 -8.10 -0.51
C ASP A 82 -12.74 -7.19 0.72
N LEU A 83 -12.12 -7.53 1.84
CA LEU A 83 -12.16 -6.71 3.04
C LEU A 83 -11.46 -5.37 2.82
N CYS A 84 -10.29 -5.37 2.18
CA CYS A 84 -9.59 -4.13 1.84
C CYS A 84 -10.45 -3.25 0.93
N GLU A 85 -11.08 -3.82 -0.08
CA GLU A 85 -11.98 -3.08 -0.98
C GLU A 85 -13.14 -2.45 -0.20
N ARG A 86 -13.75 -3.21 0.70
CA ARG A 86 -14.87 -2.71 1.51
C ARG A 86 -14.45 -1.52 2.37
N VAL A 87 -13.30 -1.62 3.05
CA VAL A 87 -12.80 -0.52 3.90
C VAL A 87 -12.48 0.71 3.05
N LEU A 88 -11.87 0.53 1.88
CA LEU A 88 -11.62 1.63 0.95
C LEU A 88 -12.93 2.32 0.53
N ARG A 89 -13.97 1.54 0.24
CA ARG A 89 -15.29 2.09 -0.12
C ARG A 89 -15.92 2.86 1.03
N GLU A 90 -15.84 2.33 2.24
CA GLU A 90 -16.35 2.99 3.45
C GLU A 90 -15.66 4.32 3.71
N ARG A 91 -14.39 4.42 3.33
CA ARG A 91 -13.60 5.66 3.47
C ARG A 91 -13.68 6.59 2.25
N SER A 92 -14.46 6.23 1.25
CA SER A 92 -14.53 6.96 -0.03
C SER A 92 -13.17 7.05 -0.73
N ALA A 93 -12.33 6.05 -0.52
CA ALA A 93 -10.97 5.98 -1.03
C ALA A 93 -10.80 4.97 -2.16
N TYR A 94 -11.84 4.21 -2.49
CA TYR A 94 -11.80 3.21 -3.55
C TYR A 94 -11.82 3.86 -4.93
N ARG A 95 -11.06 3.30 -5.86
CA ARG A 95 -11.03 3.75 -7.26
C ARG A 95 -11.51 2.69 -8.23
N GLN A 96 -10.87 1.54 -8.26
CA GLN A 96 -11.21 0.49 -9.22
C GLN A 96 -10.63 -0.86 -8.85
N THR A 97 -11.17 -1.91 -9.46
CA THR A 97 -10.64 -3.26 -9.36
C THR A 97 -10.33 -3.76 -10.75
N ARG A 98 -9.14 -4.32 -10.94
CA ARG A 98 -8.71 -4.88 -12.22
C ARG A 98 -8.21 -6.29 -12.00
N GLY A 99 -8.42 -7.16 -13.00
CA GLY A 99 -7.96 -8.53 -12.93
C GLY A 99 -7.25 -8.97 -14.19
N SER A 100 -6.33 -9.89 -14.03
CA SER A 100 -5.76 -10.72 -15.08
C SER A 100 -5.85 -12.17 -14.64
N GLU A 101 -5.33 -13.10 -15.46
CA GLU A 101 -5.35 -14.52 -15.10
C GLU A 101 -4.61 -14.80 -13.79
N ASP A 102 -3.54 -14.04 -13.51
CA ASP A 102 -2.61 -14.33 -12.43
C ASP A 102 -2.82 -13.47 -11.18
N VAL A 103 -3.52 -12.35 -11.30
CA VAL A 103 -3.62 -11.40 -10.20
C VAL A 103 -4.88 -10.57 -10.27
N THR A 104 -5.48 -10.32 -9.12
CA THR A 104 -6.56 -9.33 -8.95
C THR A 104 -6.01 -8.18 -8.13
N ALA A 105 -6.24 -6.96 -8.58
CA ALA A 105 -5.74 -5.75 -7.94
C ALA A 105 -6.88 -4.78 -7.62
N VAL A 106 -6.89 -4.31 -6.39
CA VAL A 106 -7.78 -3.24 -5.93
C VAL A 106 -6.96 -1.98 -5.78
N GLU A 107 -7.43 -0.90 -6.39
CA GLU A 107 -6.78 0.40 -6.31
C GLU A 107 -7.59 1.36 -5.47
N GLY A 108 -6.93 2.06 -4.59
CA GLY A 108 -7.48 3.17 -3.82
C GLY A 108 -6.52 4.34 -3.76
N ARG A 109 -6.91 5.35 -2.99
CA ARG A 109 -6.07 6.53 -2.73
C ARG A 109 -5.93 6.71 -1.24
N ASP A 110 -4.70 6.98 -0.78
CA ASP A 110 -4.47 7.30 0.61
C ASP A 110 -4.88 8.76 0.92
N PRO A 111 -4.80 9.21 2.18
CA PRO A 111 -5.21 10.58 2.53
C PRO A 111 -4.42 11.69 1.83
N ASP A 112 -3.24 11.39 1.29
CA ASP A 112 -2.42 12.32 0.53
C ASP A 112 -2.59 12.14 -0.98
N ASP A 113 -3.63 11.41 -1.41
CA ASP A 113 -3.96 11.12 -2.80
C ASP A 113 -2.92 10.27 -3.53
N ILE A 114 -2.14 9.50 -2.78
CA ILE A 114 -1.19 8.54 -3.34
C ILE A 114 -1.90 7.23 -3.63
N VAL A 115 -1.58 6.63 -4.76
CA VAL A 115 -2.15 5.33 -5.15
C VAL A 115 -1.78 4.26 -4.12
N VAL A 116 -2.78 3.52 -3.66
CA VAL A 116 -2.60 2.29 -2.87
C VAL A 116 -3.10 1.15 -3.72
N MET A 117 -2.22 0.21 -4.04
CA MET A 117 -2.55 -0.96 -4.85
C MET A 117 -2.45 -2.20 -3.97
N ILE A 118 -3.53 -2.99 -3.92
CA ILE A 118 -3.58 -4.19 -3.10
C ILE A 118 -3.91 -5.36 -4.02
N THR A 119 -3.10 -6.41 -3.98
CA THR A 119 -3.21 -7.53 -4.90
C THR A 119 -3.41 -8.85 -4.18
N TYR A 120 -4.15 -9.75 -4.83
CA TYR A 120 -4.18 -11.16 -4.49
C TYR A 120 -3.70 -11.95 -5.72
N ARG A 121 -2.68 -12.78 -5.53
CA ARG A 121 -1.97 -13.50 -6.60
C ARG A 121 -2.31 -15.00 -6.64
N GLY A 122 -3.44 -15.38 -6.08
CA GLY A 122 -3.85 -16.78 -6.02
C GLY A 122 -3.29 -17.51 -4.80
N PRO A 123 -3.74 -18.78 -4.59
CA PRO A 123 -3.38 -19.57 -3.40
C PRO A 123 -1.88 -19.77 -3.21
N ASP A 124 -1.13 -19.83 -4.30
CA ASP A 124 0.31 -20.09 -4.27
C ASP A 124 1.14 -18.85 -3.95
N GLN A 125 0.53 -17.67 -3.89
CA GLN A 125 1.23 -16.40 -3.67
C GLN A 125 2.40 -16.21 -4.64
N ALA A 126 2.23 -16.69 -5.87
CA ALA A 126 3.29 -16.65 -6.87
C ALA A 126 3.72 -15.22 -7.17
N PRO A 127 5.04 -14.95 -7.27
CA PRO A 127 5.50 -13.64 -7.68
C PRO A 127 5.08 -13.35 -9.13
N LEU A 128 4.91 -12.06 -9.43
CA LEU A 128 4.64 -11.64 -10.80
C LEU A 128 5.82 -12.03 -11.69
N ARG A 129 5.53 -12.62 -12.84
CA ARG A 129 6.55 -13.07 -13.81
C ARG A 129 6.61 -12.21 -15.04
N THR A 130 5.55 -11.42 -15.27
CA THR A 130 5.46 -10.52 -16.42
C THR A 130 4.98 -9.18 -15.94
N LEU A 131 5.20 -8.15 -16.75
CA LEU A 131 4.71 -6.80 -16.43
C LEU A 131 3.19 -6.78 -16.51
N PRO A 132 2.48 -6.49 -15.43
CA PRO A 132 1.03 -6.42 -15.43
C PRO A 132 0.54 -5.08 -16.00
N VAL A 133 0.80 -4.84 -17.27
CA VAL A 133 0.55 -3.56 -17.95
C VAL A 133 -0.89 -3.08 -17.77
N ARG A 134 -1.84 -4.00 -17.71
CA ARG A 134 -3.26 -3.66 -17.53
C ARG A 134 -3.57 -3.15 -16.11
N ILE A 135 -2.75 -3.49 -15.14
CA ILE A 135 -2.94 -3.05 -13.75
C ILE A 135 -2.42 -1.63 -13.57
N TYR A 136 -1.32 -1.29 -14.21
CA TYR A 136 -0.69 0.00 -14.01
C TYR A 136 -1.33 1.16 -14.78
N GLY A 137 -2.07 0.92 -15.82
CA GLY A 137 -2.93 1.94 -16.44
C GLY A 137 -2.25 3.24 -16.89
N TRP A 138 -0.98 3.20 -17.24
CA TRP A 138 -0.32 4.34 -17.89
C TRP A 138 -0.33 4.24 -19.39
#